data_b2c39de0b63ccbf3a126d663ded30283
#
_entry.id   b2c39de0b63ccbf3a126d663ded30283
#
_cell.length_a   1.000
_cell.length_b   1.000
_cell.length_c   1.000
_cell.angle_alpha   90.00
_cell.angle_beta   90.00
_cell.angle_gamma   90.00
#
_symmetry.space_group_name_H-M   'P 1'
#
loop_
_entity.id
_entity.type
_entity.pdbx_description
1 polymer ?
#
loop_
_entity_poly.entity_id
_entity_poly.type
_entity_poly.pdbx_seq_one_letter_code
_entity_poly.pdbx_strand_id
1 'polypeptide(L)'
;MTYDRLALESAAGVYRRPDVWDVDNLQFAVDRHDNLGVTVVSFAGTNELSDWWRHVLVRRRHLSGVRGLVHRGWLSDWLKVQSTVRGLVRITMHRKDALILCGHSYGGALAQFAGLDFAVSIPSEQLKLYTFGSPRVGNRGFANSLNALIFQHYRYTVATDPVPHLPFGIRYKHAGIHMRLPATLSNPHSIDTYEEMMF
;
A
#
# COMPACT_ATOMS: atom_id res chain seq x y z
N MET A 1 -4.33 -17.94 -11.04
CA MET A 1 -4.52 -16.73 -10.22
C MET A 1 -3.43 -15.73 -10.58
N THR A 2 -3.79 -14.51 -10.95
CA THR A 2 -2.82 -13.45 -11.28
C THR A 2 -2.37 -12.73 -10.00
N TYR A 3 -1.23 -12.05 -10.02
CA TYR A 3 -0.71 -11.37 -8.82
C TYR A 3 -1.56 -10.18 -8.40
N ASP A 4 -2.18 -9.46 -9.33
CA ASP A 4 -3.09 -8.36 -9.05
C ASP A 4 -4.37 -8.83 -8.35
N ARG A 5 -4.92 -9.98 -8.78
CA ARG A 5 -6.05 -10.62 -8.13
C ARG A 5 -5.70 -11.07 -6.71
N LEU A 6 -4.58 -11.76 -6.54
CA LEU A 6 -4.11 -12.17 -5.22
C LEU A 6 -3.89 -10.96 -4.29
N ALA A 7 -3.29 -9.88 -4.81
CA ALA A 7 -3.06 -8.66 -4.04
C ALA A 7 -4.37 -7.99 -3.62
N LEU A 8 -5.38 -7.93 -4.50
CA LEU A 8 -6.68 -7.36 -4.17
C LEU A 8 -7.44 -8.20 -3.15
N GLU A 9 -7.52 -9.52 -3.35
CA GLU A 9 -8.16 -10.44 -2.41
C GLU A 9 -7.50 -10.38 -1.03
N SER A 10 -6.17 -10.25 -0.97
CA SER A 10 -5.44 -10.08 0.31
C SER A 10 -5.73 -8.72 0.95
N ALA A 11 -5.76 -7.63 0.16
CA ALA A 11 -6.09 -6.30 0.65
C ALA A 11 -7.55 -6.17 1.13
N ALA A 12 -8.47 -6.94 0.56
CA ALA A 12 -9.85 -7.05 1.03
C ALA A 12 -9.96 -7.98 2.25
N GLY A 13 -9.23 -9.09 2.22
CA GLY A 13 -9.22 -10.09 3.27
C GLY A 13 -8.80 -9.54 4.63
N VAL A 14 -7.85 -8.61 4.67
CA VAL A 14 -7.37 -8.01 5.94
C VAL A 14 -8.47 -7.28 6.73
N TYR A 15 -9.54 -6.83 6.08
CA TYR A 15 -10.71 -6.23 6.76
C TYR A 15 -11.71 -7.26 7.30
N ARG A 16 -11.69 -8.49 6.75
CA ARG A 16 -12.76 -9.49 6.93
C ARG A 16 -12.36 -10.63 7.87
N ARG A 17 -11.06 -10.83 8.08
CA ARG A 17 -10.52 -11.95 8.86
C ARG A 17 -10.14 -11.52 10.29
N PRO A 18 -10.34 -12.41 11.30
CA PRO A 18 -10.00 -12.10 12.69
C PRO A 18 -8.51 -12.28 13.01
N ASP A 19 -7.76 -13.02 12.20
CA ASP A 19 -6.38 -13.42 12.44
C ASP A 19 -5.36 -12.43 11.83
N VAL A 20 -5.63 -11.14 11.97
CA VAL A 20 -4.72 -10.07 11.56
C VAL A 20 -3.85 -9.61 12.73
N TRP A 21 -2.66 -9.12 12.43
CA TRP A 21 -1.85 -8.40 13.39
C TRP A 21 -2.42 -7.00 13.61
N ASP A 22 -2.51 -6.59 14.87
CA ASP A 22 -2.93 -5.24 15.25
C ASP A 22 -1.84 -4.63 16.16
N VAL A 23 -1.27 -3.54 15.71
CA VAL A 23 -0.28 -2.76 16.47
C VAL A 23 -0.70 -1.31 16.45
N ASP A 24 -1.10 -0.77 17.58
CA ASP A 24 -1.59 0.61 17.73
C ASP A 24 -2.75 0.94 16.76
N ASN A 25 -3.72 0.06 16.59
CA ASN A 25 -4.83 0.12 15.64
C ASN A 25 -4.41 0.09 14.15
N LEU A 26 -3.19 -0.35 13.86
CA LEU A 26 -2.70 -0.57 12.51
C LEU A 26 -2.77 -2.07 12.19
N GLN A 27 -3.74 -2.45 11.37
CA GLN A 27 -4.00 -3.85 11.04
C GLN A 27 -3.27 -4.26 9.76
N PHE A 28 -2.66 -5.43 9.81
CA PHE A 28 -1.99 -6.03 8.64
C PHE A 28 -1.92 -7.56 8.78
N ALA A 29 -1.69 -8.23 7.66
CA ALA A 29 -1.45 -9.67 7.61
C ALA A 29 -0.19 -9.99 6.81
N VAL A 30 0.45 -11.12 7.14
CA VAL A 30 1.57 -11.68 6.39
C VAL A 30 1.26 -13.13 6.11
N ASP A 31 0.98 -13.45 4.85
CA ASP A 31 0.53 -14.77 4.42
C ASP A 31 1.45 -15.33 3.36
N ARG A 32 1.73 -16.63 3.43
CA ARG A 32 2.49 -17.33 2.40
C ARG A 32 1.57 -18.26 1.60
N HIS A 33 1.65 -18.16 0.29
CA HIS A 33 0.94 -18.98 -0.67
C HIS A 33 1.92 -20.01 -1.29
N ASP A 34 2.03 -21.17 -0.66
CA ASP A 34 3.01 -22.22 -1.03
C ASP A 34 2.96 -22.62 -2.49
N ASN A 35 1.76 -22.81 -3.02
CA ASN A 35 1.54 -23.24 -4.41
C ASN A 35 1.99 -22.21 -5.45
N LEU A 36 2.15 -20.95 -5.05
CA LEU A 36 2.53 -19.82 -5.92
C LEU A 36 3.98 -19.37 -5.69
N GLY A 37 4.62 -19.81 -4.60
CA GLY A 37 5.92 -19.28 -4.20
C GLY A 37 5.86 -17.77 -3.91
N VAL A 38 4.85 -17.33 -3.17
CA VAL A 38 4.58 -15.91 -2.91
C VAL A 38 4.31 -15.69 -1.44
N THR A 39 4.92 -14.67 -0.88
CA THR A 39 4.54 -14.09 0.42
C THR A 39 3.84 -12.76 0.19
N VAL A 40 2.70 -12.56 0.82
CA VAL A 40 1.89 -11.33 0.71
C VAL A 40 1.88 -10.62 2.05
N VAL A 41 2.15 -9.32 2.03
CA VAL A 41 1.90 -8.41 3.16
C VAL A 41 0.76 -7.48 2.77
N SER A 42 -0.36 -7.58 3.46
CA SER A 42 -1.55 -6.75 3.23
C SER A 42 -1.79 -5.82 4.41
N PHE A 43 -2.04 -4.54 4.11
CA PHE A 43 -2.33 -3.50 5.10
C PHE A 43 -3.78 -3.05 4.99
N ALA A 44 -4.50 -3.01 6.12
CA ALA A 44 -5.84 -2.46 6.17
C ALA A 44 -5.82 -0.94 6.02
N GLY A 45 -6.88 -0.41 5.43
CA GLY A 45 -7.22 1.01 5.55
C GLY A 45 -7.87 1.31 6.91
N THR A 46 -8.21 2.57 7.13
CA THR A 46 -8.95 3.00 8.31
C THR A 46 -10.44 3.09 8.00
N ASN A 47 -11.29 2.61 8.93
CA ASN A 47 -12.75 2.73 8.80
C ASN A 47 -13.26 4.17 9.05
N GLU A 48 -12.44 5.03 9.67
CA GLU A 48 -12.79 6.42 10.04
C GLU A 48 -12.29 7.44 9.01
N LEU A 49 -12.51 7.17 7.72
CA LEU A 49 -12.04 8.04 6.64
C LEU A 49 -12.54 9.48 6.75
N SER A 50 -13.80 9.69 7.22
CA SER A 50 -14.43 11.02 7.28
C SER A 50 -13.74 11.97 8.27
N ASP A 51 -13.27 11.46 9.40
CA ASP A 51 -12.61 12.27 10.43
C ASP A 51 -11.11 12.40 10.15
N TRP A 52 -10.52 11.37 9.59
CA TRP A 52 -9.12 11.35 9.24
C TRP A 52 -8.76 12.40 8.16
N TRP A 53 -9.63 12.61 7.13
CA TRP A 53 -9.41 13.62 6.10
C TRP A 53 -9.39 15.05 6.63
N ARG A 54 -10.17 15.35 7.69
CA ARG A 54 -10.24 16.68 8.31
C ARG A 54 -8.99 17.00 9.13
N HIS A 55 -8.30 15.99 9.65
CA HIS A 55 -7.15 16.13 10.53
C HIS A 55 -5.79 15.84 9.85
N VAL A 56 -5.77 15.53 8.55
CA VAL A 56 -4.51 15.37 7.80
C VAL A 56 -3.80 16.73 7.71
N LEU A 57 -3.10 17.07 8.79
CA LEU A 57 -2.09 18.10 8.77
C LEU A 57 -1.02 17.66 7.76
N VAL A 58 -1.00 18.31 6.60
CA VAL A 58 -0.13 18.03 5.44
C VAL A 58 1.34 18.35 5.77
N ARG A 59 1.79 17.99 6.98
CA ARG A 59 3.19 18.14 7.38
C ARG A 59 4.02 17.05 6.70
N ARG A 60 5.09 17.49 6.08
CA ARG A 60 6.02 16.61 5.36
C ARG A 60 7.31 16.44 6.16
N ARG A 61 7.94 15.30 5.99
CA ARG A 61 9.21 14.96 6.62
C ARG A 61 10.14 14.31 5.60
N HIS A 62 11.45 14.50 5.77
CA HIS A 62 12.46 13.71 5.08
C HIS A 62 12.45 12.27 5.61
N LEU A 63 12.55 11.32 4.69
CA LEU A 63 12.85 9.93 5.00
C LEU A 63 14.31 9.69 4.66
N SER A 64 15.08 9.19 5.63
CA SER A 64 16.50 8.89 5.42
C SER A 64 16.71 7.90 4.28
N GLY A 65 17.69 8.14 3.44
CA GLY A 65 17.99 7.28 2.27
C GLY A 65 17.06 7.47 1.07
N VAL A 66 16.04 8.33 1.15
CA VAL A 66 15.08 8.58 0.07
C VAL A 66 15.12 10.05 -0.32
N ARG A 67 15.19 10.33 -1.63
CA ARG A 67 15.05 11.70 -2.12
C ARG A 67 13.61 12.15 -1.97
N GLY A 68 13.40 13.33 -1.39
CA GLY A 68 12.08 13.96 -1.29
C GLY A 68 11.48 13.97 0.11
N LEU A 69 10.21 14.33 0.16
CA LEU A 69 9.44 14.52 1.39
C LEU A 69 8.20 13.63 1.36
N VAL A 70 7.87 13.04 2.50
CA VAL A 70 6.72 12.18 2.69
C VAL A 70 5.75 12.75 3.73
N HIS A 71 4.52 12.27 3.76
CA HIS A 71 3.54 12.60 4.77
C HIS A 71 4.02 12.12 6.15
N ARG A 72 4.16 13.06 7.10
CA ARG A 72 4.77 12.79 8.40
C ARG A 72 3.99 11.77 9.23
N GLY A 73 2.65 11.87 9.25
CA GLY A 73 1.79 10.97 10.02
C GLY A 73 1.93 9.52 9.53
N TRP A 74 1.78 9.29 8.23
CA TRP A 74 1.88 7.95 7.65
C TRP A 74 3.26 7.32 7.82
N LEU A 75 4.33 8.13 7.74
CA LEU A 75 5.66 7.66 8.08
C LEU A 75 5.76 7.26 9.56
N SER A 76 5.18 8.06 10.46
CA SER A 76 5.17 7.73 11.89
C SER A 76 4.46 6.40 12.16
N ASP A 77 3.33 6.16 11.48
CA ASP A 77 2.57 4.93 11.64
C ASP A 77 3.29 3.72 11.04
N TRP A 78 3.92 3.88 9.87
CA TRP A 78 4.80 2.84 9.33
C TRP A 78 5.89 2.44 10.32
N LEU A 79 6.56 3.41 10.94
CA LEU A 79 7.65 3.16 11.89
C LEU A 79 7.21 2.39 13.16
N LYS A 80 5.93 2.43 13.54
CA LYS A 80 5.39 1.65 14.65
C LYS A 80 5.34 0.15 14.31
N VAL A 81 4.96 -0.20 13.08
CA VAL A 81 4.75 -1.58 12.65
C VAL A 81 5.95 -2.19 11.92
N GLN A 82 6.90 -1.38 11.47
CA GLN A 82 8.03 -1.76 10.62
C GLN A 82 8.81 -2.98 11.13
N SER A 83 9.17 -2.99 12.41
CA SER A 83 9.96 -4.07 13.00
C SER A 83 9.19 -5.38 13.04
N THR A 84 7.90 -5.33 13.37
CA THR A 84 7.00 -6.49 13.41
C THR A 84 6.81 -7.06 12.00
N VAL A 85 6.50 -6.22 11.03
CA VAL A 85 6.33 -6.63 9.62
C VAL A 85 7.61 -7.27 9.07
N ARG A 86 8.78 -6.65 9.31
CA ARG A 86 10.07 -7.23 8.91
C ARG A 86 10.34 -8.58 9.56
N GLY A 87 10.06 -8.72 10.85
CA GLY A 87 10.22 -9.96 11.59
C GLY A 87 9.36 -11.08 11.01
N LEU A 88 8.09 -10.80 10.75
CA LEU A 88 7.14 -11.74 10.16
C LEU A 88 7.54 -12.15 8.74
N VAL A 89 7.86 -11.19 7.88
CA VAL A 89 8.33 -11.52 6.51
C VAL A 89 9.58 -12.40 6.55
N ARG A 90 10.52 -12.12 7.46
CA ARG A 90 11.76 -12.92 7.58
C ARG A 90 11.50 -14.38 7.94
N ILE A 91 10.48 -14.68 8.76
CA ILE A 91 10.17 -16.05 9.18
C ILE A 91 9.20 -16.76 8.23
N THR A 92 8.40 -16.00 7.46
CA THR A 92 7.35 -16.53 6.58
C THR A 92 7.85 -16.72 5.14
N MET A 93 8.63 -15.77 4.63
CA MET A 93 9.08 -15.75 3.24
C MET A 93 10.22 -16.72 2.99
N HIS A 94 10.11 -17.56 1.97
CA HIS A 94 11.22 -18.38 1.50
C HIS A 94 12.07 -17.62 0.47
N ARG A 95 13.35 -18.02 0.35
CA ARG A 95 14.36 -17.29 -0.44
C ARG A 95 14.00 -17.04 -1.91
N LYS A 96 13.19 -17.91 -2.50
CA LYS A 96 12.78 -17.82 -3.92
C LYS A 96 11.38 -17.22 -4.10
N ASP A 97 10.68 -16.92 -3.01
CA ASP A 97 9.34 -16.35 -3.10
C ASP A 97 9.38 -14.94 -3.68
N ALA A 98 8.33 -14.56 -4.39
CA ALA A 98 8.04 -13.16 -4.61
C ALA A 98 7.43 -12.55 -3.35
N LEU A 99 7.77 -11.31 -3.03
CA LEU A 99 7.12 -10.52 -1.98
C LEU A 99 6.12 -9.56 -2.63
N ILE A 100 4.85 -9.74 -2.32
CA ILE A 100 3.78 -8.83 -2.71
C ILE A 100 3.43 -7.96 -1.50
N LEU A 101 3.50 -6.66 -1.68
CA LEU A 101 3.02 -5.66 -0.72
C LEU A 101 1.74 -5.07 -1.27
N CYS A 102 0.68 -5.06 -0.49
CA CYS A 102 -0.59 -4.51 -0.98
C CYS A 102 -1.38 -3.80 0.13
N GLY A 103 -2.30 -2.94 -0.30
CA GLY A 103 -3.22 -2.27 0.61
C GLY A 103 -4.20 -1.36 -0.11
N HIS A 104 -5.36 -1.21 0.51
CA HIS A 104 -6.41 -0.32 0.08
C HIS A 104 -6.38 0.97 0.89
N SER A 105 -6.70 2.10 0.26
CA SER A 105 -6.84 3.37 0.97
C SER A 105 -5.57 3.74 1.75
N TYR A 106 -5.68 4.00 3.03
CA TYR A 106 -4.57 4.24 3.96
C TYR A 106 -3.56 3.08 3.99
N GLY A 107 -4.03 1.81 3.93
CA GLY A 107 -3.16 0.64 3.82
C GLY A 107 -2.26 0.68 2.59
N GLY A 108 -2.73 1.27 1.50
CA GLY A 108 -1.92 1.52 0.31
C GLY A 108 -0.80 2.54 0.55
N ALA A 109 -0.97 3.49 1.47
CA ALA A 109 0.12 4.38 1.88
C ALA A 109 1.18 3.62 2.70
N LEU A 110 0.77 2.76 3.64
CA LEU A 110 1.69 1.91 4.41
C LEU A 110 2.45 0.93 3.51
N ALA A 111 1.76 0.32 2.53
CA ALA A 111 2.39 -0.58 1.56
C ALA A 111 3.51 0.11 0.75
N GLN A 112 3.38 1.40 0.43
CA GLN A 112 4.43 2.16 -0.26
C GLN A 112 5.67 2.39 0.63
N PHE A 113 5.50 2.61 1.94
CA PHE A 113 6.62 2.68 2.87
C PHE A 113 7.28 1.32 3.06
N ALA A 114 6.49 0.25 3.18
CA ALA A 114 7.01 -1.12 3.20
C ALA A 114 7.82 -1.43 1.94
N GLY A 115 7.34 -0.99 0.77
CA GLY A 115 8.04 -1.13 -0.50
C GLY A 115 9.44 -0.53 -0.49
N LEU A 116 9.59 0.71 -0.01
CA LEU A 116 10.92 1.33 0.13
C LEU A 116 11.82 0.56 1.10
N ASP A 117 11.22 0.07 2.16
CA ASP A 117 11.93 -0.63 3.22
C ASP A 117 12.49 -1.98 2.75
N PHE A 118 11.65 -2.77 2.08
CA PHE A 118 12.05 -4.08 1.55
C PHE A 118 12.92 -3.99 0.30
N ALA A 119 12.83 -2.92 -0.49
CA ALA A 119 13.68 -2.72 -1.67
C ALA A 119 15.19 -2.66 -1.36
N VAL A 120 15.57 -2.49 -0.09
CA VAL A 120 16.98 -2.53 0.35
C VAL A 120 17.52 -3.97 0.40
N SER A 121 16.65 -4.97 0.61
CA SER A 121 17.04 -6.36 0.87
C SER A 121 16.41 -7.40 -0.05
N ILE A 122 15.30 -7.06 -0.72
CA ILE A 122 14.60 -7.93 -1.65
C ILE A 122 14.94 -7.49 -3.09
N PRO A 123 15.39 -8.41 -3.97
CA PRO A 123 15.64 -8.11 -5.37
C PRO A 123 14.39 -7.53 -6.06
N SER A 124 14.59 -6.55 -6.95
CA SER A 124 13.49 -5.83 -7.59
C SER A 124 12.55 -6.71 -8.42
N GLU A 125 13.06 -7.80 -8.98
CA GLU A 125 12.27 -8.81 -9.71
C GLU A 125 11.36 -9.63 -8.80
N GLN A 126 11.71 -9.77 -7.52
CA GLN A 126 10.90 -10.47 -6.52
C GLN A 126 9.93 -9.53 -5.78
N LEU A 127 10.17 -8.21 -5.79
CA LEU A 127 9.36 -7.25 -5.06
C LEU A 127 8.26 -6.65 -5.93
N LYS A 128 7.02 -6.77 -5.49
CA LYS A 128 5.83 -6.25 -6.18
C LYS A 128 4.99 -5.42 -5.23
N LEU A 129 4.43 -4.32 -5.74
CA LEU A 129 3.60 -3.41 -4.95
C LEU A 129 2.28 -3.13 -5.67
N TYR A 130 1.17 -3.36 -4.98
CA TYR A 130 -0.17 -3.12 -5.48
C TYR A 130 -0.93 -2.22 -4.52
N THR A 131 -1.49 -1.12 -5.03
CA THR A 131 -2.29 -0.21 -4.20
C THR A 131 -3.64 0.05 -4.85
N PHE A 132 -4.69 0.05 -4.03
CA PHE A 132 -6.07 0.24 -4.44
C PHE A 132 -6.62 1.48 -3.74
N GLY A 133 -7.04 2.50 -4.48
CA GLY A 133 -7.56 3.74 -3.91
C GLY A 133 -6.58 4.49 -2.99
N SER A 134 -5.28 4.25 -3.11
CA SER A 134 -4.27 4.84 -2.22
C SER A 134 -4.12 6.34 -2.43
N PRO A 135 -3.98 7.14 -1.34
CA PRO A 135 -3.64 8.56 -1.43
C PRO A 135 -2.19 8.77 -1.90
N ARG A 136 -1.82 10.03 -2.12
CA ARG A 136 -0.45 10.45 -2.48
C ARG A 136 0.43 10.51 -1.26
N VAL A 137 1.45 9.67 -1.18
CA VAL A 137 2.28 9.50 0.03
C VAL A 137 3.36 10.57 0.18
N GLY A 138 3.91 11.05 -0.93
CA GLY A 138 5.00 12.00 -0.90
C GLY A 138 5.06 12.92 -2.12
N ASN A 139 6.12 13.70 -2.20
CA ASN A 139 6.36 14.60 -3.31
C ASN A 139 7.00 13.87 -4.53
N ARG A 140 7.33 14.62 -5.58
CA ARG A 140 7.97 14.07 -6.79
C ARG A 140 9.27 13.31 -6.48
N GLY A 141 10.08 13.80 -5.52
CA GLY A 141 11.31 13.14 -5.14
C GLY A 141 11.07 11.75 -4.55
N PHE A 142 10.08 11.61 -3.65
CA PHE A 142 9.64 10.33 -3.12
C PHE A 142 9.11 9.40 -4.22
N ALA A 143 8.22 9.92 -5.08
CA ALA A 143 7.64 9.11 -6.16
C ALA A 143 8.72 8.58 -7.11
N ASN A 144 9.69 9.40 -7.48
CA ASN A 144 10.81 9.00 -8.33
C ASN A 144 11.70 7.94 -7.64
N SER A 145 11.96 8.09 -6.33
CA SER A 145 12.74 7.11 -5.58
C SER A 145 12.03 5.75 -5.53
N LEU A 146 10.73 5.74 -5.27
CA LEU A 146 9.95 4.50 -5.22
C LEU A 146 9.89 3.82 -6.60
N ASN A 147 9.67 4.59 -7.67
CA ASN A 147 9.65 4.07 -9.05
C ASN A 147 11.01 3.52 -9.51
N ALA A 148 12.11 4.06 -9.02
CA ALA A 148 13.44 3.58 -9.35
C ALA A 148 13.79 2.26 -8.64
N LEU A 149 13.15 1.98 -7.50
CA LEU A 149 13.41 0.79 -6.68
C LEU A 149 12.44 -0.35 -6.95
N ILE A 150 11.18 -0.05 -7.33
CA ILE A 150 10.14 -1.05 -7.52
C ILE A 150 9.54 -0.89 -8.91
N PHE A 151 9.96 -1.75 -9.85
CA PHE A 151 9.47 -1.70 -11.24
C PHE A 151 8.05 -2.23 -11.39
N GLN A 152 7.64 -3.20 -10.55
CA GLN A 152 6.31 -3.77 -10.53
C GLN A 152 5.46 -3.11 -9.45
N HIS A 153 5.21 -1.82 -9.59
CA HIS A 153 4.31 -1.04 -8.74
C HIS A 153 3.09 -0.62 -9.55
N TYR A 154 1.95 -1.23 -9.25
CA TYR A 154 0.66 -0.97 -9.91
C TYR A 154 -0.29 -0.27 -8.94
N ARG A 155 -0.84 0.85 -9.38
CA ARG A 155 -1.73 1.71 -8.62
C ARG A 155 -3.11 1.75 -9.27
N TYR A 156 -4.05 1.01 -8.71
CA TYR A 156 -5.43 0.94 -9.16
C TYR A 156 -6.26 2.07 -8.56
N THR A 157 -7.06 2.74 -9.40
CA THR A 157 -7.97 3.80 -8.96
C THR A 157 -9.28 3.74 -9.74
N VAL A 158 -10.40 3.78 -9.05
CA VAL A 158 -11.71 4.03 -9.66
C VAL A 158 -11.78 5.51 -10.06
N ALA A 159 -12.31 5.81 -11.25
CA ALA A 159 -12.23 7.16 -11.81
C ALA A 159 -12.94 8.24 -10.97
N THR A 160 -13.96 7.84 -10.21
CA THR A 160 -14.74 8.72 -9.32
C THR A 160 -14.29 8.66 -7.85
N ASP A 161 -13.29 7.84 -7.50
CA ASP A 161 -12.77 7.76 -6.14
C ASP A 161 -12.01 9.07 -5.78
N PRO A 162 -12.44 9.81 -4.74
CA PRO A 162 -11.78 11.05 -4.35
C PRO A 162 -10.44 10.83 -3.63
N VAL A 163 -10.24 9.68 -2.99
CA VAL A 163 -9.09 9.41 -2.10
C VAL A 163 -7.74 9.48 -2.82
N PRO A 164 -7.56 8.94 -4.04
CA PRO A 164 -6.32 9.08 -4.78
C PRO A 164 -5.94 10.54 -5.11
N HIS A 165 -6.87 11.46 -5.03
CA HIS A 165 -6.58 12.87 -5.26
C HIS A 165 -5.99 13.59 -4.03
N LEU A 166 -6.00 12.94 -2.87
CA LEU A 166 -5.53 13.48 -1.60
C LEU A 166 -4.05 13.14 -1.32
N PRO A 167 -3.33 13.97 -0.59
CA PRO A 167 -3.65 15.38 -0.30
C PRO A 167 -3.72 16.22 -1.57
N PHE A 168 -4.59 17.23 -1.57
CA PHE A 168 -4.73 18.13 -2.72
C PHE A 168 -3.49 18.97 -2.96
N GLY A 169 -3.29 19.39 -4.22
CA GLY A 169 -2.28 20.33 -4.62
C GLY A 169 -1.04 19.69 -5.27
N ILE A 170 -0.17 20.59 -5.76
CA ILE A 170 1.00 20.21 -6.59
C ILE A 170 2.16 19.58 -5.83
N ARG A 171 2.12 19.65 -4.50
CA ARG A 171 3.23 19.26 -3.62
C ARG A 171 3.33 17.74 -3.40
N TYR A 172 2.27 16.99 -3.71
CA TYR A 172 2.21 15.54 -3.61
C TYR A 172 2.08 14.91 -5.00
N LYS A 173 2.73 13.78 -5.21
CA LYS A 173 2.72 13.03 -6.47
C LYS A 173 2.54 11.55 -6.19
N HIS A 174 1.88 10.88 -7.11
CA HIS A 174 1.82 9.43 -7.11
C HIS A 174 3.09 8.80 -7.66
N ALA A 175 3.42 7.63 -7.11
CA ALA A 175 4.32 6.66 -7.71
C ALA A 175 3.52 5.52 -8.34
N GLY A 176 4.19 4.68 -9.13
CA GLY A 176 3.64 3.47 -9.75
C GLY A 176 2.93 3.69 -11.08
N ILE A 177 2.72 2.58 -11.77
CA ILE A 177 1.99 2.51 -13.04
C ILE A 177 0.50 2.68 -12.72
N HIS A 178 -0.13 3.64 -13.36
CA HIS A 178 -1.54 3.94 -13.13
C HIS A 178 -2.46 2.98 -13.88
N MET A 179 -3.23 2.20 -13.15
CA MET A 179 -4.26 1.30 -13.62
C MET A 179 -5.63 1.93 -13.30
N ARG A 180 -6.24 2.58 -14.31
CA ARG A 180 -7.50 3.30 -14.13
C ARG A 180 -8.68 2.37 -14.37
N LEU A 181 -9.55 2.24 -13.38
CA LEU A 181 -10.83 1.55 -13.47
C LEU A 181 -11.93 2.52 -13.88
N PRO A 182 -13.03 2.03 -14.45
CA PRO A 182 -14.17 2.87 -14.84
C PRO A 182 -14.72 3.71 -13.69
N ALA A 183 -15.58 4.69 -14.02
CA ALA A 183 -16.31 5.46 -13.02
C ALA A 183 -17.50 4.65 -12.48
N THR A 184 -17.80 4.80 -11.20
CA THR A 184 -19.05 4.32 -10.58
C THR A 184 -19.60 5.40 -9.66
N LEU A 185 -20.92 5.41 -9.47
CA LEU A 185 -21.60 6.28 -8.50
C LEU A 185 -21.85 5.54 -7.16
N SER A 186 -21.71 4.21 -7.15
CA SER A 186 -21.90 3.38 -5.96
C SER A 186 -20.59 3.25 -5.21
N ASN A 187 -20.46 3.97 -4.09
CA ASN A 187 -19.35 3.91 -3.14
C ASN A 187 -17.95 3.71 -3.79
N PRO A 188 -17.46 4.66 -4.60
CA PRO A 188 -16.29 4.47 -5.47
C PRO A 188 -14.99 4.19 -4.71
N HIS A 189 -14.95 4.41 -3.40
CA HIS A 189 -13.80 4.15 -2.54
C HIS A 189 -13.90 2.82 -1.76
N SER A 190 -15.00 2.08 -1.86
CA SER A 190 -15.09 0.77 -1.18
C SER A 190 -14.14 -0.24 -1.81
N ILE A 191 -13.51 -1.07 -0.97
CA ILE A 191 -12.70 -2.21 -1.45
C ILE A 191 -13.56 -3.19 -2.28
N ASP A 192 -14.83 -3.38 -1.91
CA ASP A 192 -15.77 -4.23 -2.66
C ASP A 192 -15.97 -3.71 -4.09
N THR A 193 -16.02 -2.38 -4.29
CA THR A 193 -16.09 -1.76 -5.62
C THR A 193 -14.83 -2.08 -6.46
N TYR A 194 -13.66 -2.09 -5.85
CA TYR A 194 -12.43 -2.50 -6.54
C TYR A 194 -12.46 -3.98 -6.92
N GLU A 195 -13.01 -4.86 -6.06
CA GLU A 195 -13.19 -6.28 -6.37
C GLU A 195 -14.15 -6.48 -7.54
N GLU A 196 -15.31 -5.83 -7.52
CA GLU A 196 -16.34 -5.91 -8.59
C GLU A 196 -15.84 -5.40 -9.95
N MET A 197 -14.96 -4.39 -9.95
CA MET A 197 -14.48 -3.78 -11.20
C MET A 197 -13.26 -4.47 -11.80
N MET A 198 -12.55 -5.27 -11.03
CA MET A 198 -11.35 -5.95 -11.50
C MET A 198 -11.62 -7.39 -11.93
N PHE A 199 -12.72 -8.02 -11.46
CA PHE A 199 -13.04 -9.44 -11.67
C PHE A 199 -14.53 -9.73 -11.75
#